data_3e73d455e3a62b9e6ca10d355a85e98b
#
_entry.id   3e73d455e3a62b9e6ca10d355a85e98b
#
_cell.length_a   1.000
_cell.length_b   1.000
_cell.length_c   1.000
_cell.angle_alpha   90.00
_cell.angle_beta   90.00
_cell.angle_gamma   90.00
#
_symmetry.space_group_name_H-M   'P 1'
#
loop_
_entity.id
_entity.type
_entity.pdbx_description
1 polymer ?
#
loop_
_entity_poly.entity_id
_entity_poly.type
_entity_poly.pdbx_seq_one_letter_code
_entity_poly.pdbx_strand_id
1 'polypeptide(L)'
;KSFQENLCHIILDDRPFADQIFEVLDENYLELSHLRVFLKKIKQYKEKYRVHPTRKIMTSIIRTGLSDEQDSVQKMLRDYYARVLSHDVDQNEAGYIKDRALDFCKKQELQKAMIKSVDLMKTSSFDEIAKLINDALKAGTSNDLGYDYMEDFELRFEEKARNPVTTGWEPLDKITKGGLGKGELGVVIAPTGAGKSMVLVHLGAKALMAGKNVVHYTLELGDTVVGTRYDSCITGYELNDVRAFKEQIYDELREIPGKLIIKEYPTRSATIQTIRNHIEKMKITGFEPDMIIVDYADL
;
A
#
# COMPACT_ATOMS: atom_id res chain seq x y z
N LYS A 1 28.31 -13.30 5.80
CA LYS A 1 28.89 -14.06 4.64
C LYS A 1 28.17 -15.39 4.43
N SER A 2 28.08 -16.24 5.44
CA SER A 2 27.42 -17.55 5.34
C SER A 2 25.97 -17.46 4.85
N PHE A 3 25.16 -16.53 5.38
CA PHE A 3 23.76 -16.33 4.94
C PHE A 3 23.65 -16.07 3.45
N GLN A 4 24.44 -15.15 2.87
CA GLN A 4 24.37 -14.81 1.46
C GLN A 4 24.90 -15.95 0.56
N GLU A 5 25.90 -16.69 0.99
CA GLU A 5 26.40 -17.88 0.28
C GLU A 5 25.33 -18.97 0.24
N ASN A 6 24.69 -19.28 1.37
CA ASN A 6 23.63 -20.28 1.44
C ASN A 6 22.35 -19.83 0.72
N LEU A 7 22.00 -18.52 0.76
CA LEU A 7 20.91 -17.98 -0.02
C LEU A 7 21.10 -18.22 -1.53
N CYS A 8 22.30 -17.92 -2.05
CA CYS A 8 22.61 -18.16 -3.45
C CYS A 8 22.60 -19.65 -3.81
N HIS A 9 23.01 -20.53 -2.88
CA HIS A 9 22.95 -21.98 -3.06
C HIS A 9 21.49 -22.46 -3.16
N ILE A 10 20.63 -22.03 -2.23
CA ILE A 10 19.20 -22.39 -2.22
C ILE A 10 18.51 -21.86 -3.49
N ILE A 11 18.84 -20.65 -3.94
CA ILE A 11 18.31 -20.09 -5.20
C ILE A 11 18.64 -20.98 -6.40
N LEU A 12 19.81 -21.62 -6.43
CA LEU A 12 20.15 -22.54 -7.52
C LEU A 12 19.33 -23.84 -7.46
N ASP A 13 19.11 -24.38 -6.29
CA ASP A 13 18.55 -25.73 -6.12
C ASP A 13 17.02 -25.73 -5.99
N ASP A 14 16.43 -24.66 -5.45
CA ASP A 14 15.00 -24.53 -5.22
C ASP A 14 14.38 -23.54 -6.22
N ARG A 15 13.85 -24.09 -7.32
CA ARG A 15 13.23 -23.29 -8.36
C ARG A 15 12.02 -22.46 -7.87
N PRO A 16 11.04 -23.03 -7.14
CA PRO A 16 9.91 -22.25 -6.62
C PRO A 16 10.36 -21.06 -5.79
N PHE A 17 11.31 -21.27 -4.89
CA PHE A 17 11.87 -20.20 -4.08
C PHE A 17 12.64 -19.18 -4.94
N ALA A 18 13.41 -19.63 -5.93
CA ALA A 18 14.12 -18.74 -6.86
C ALA A 18 13.17 -17.85 -7.65
N ASP A 19 12.04 -18.41 -8.13
CA ASP A 19 11.02 -17.67 -8.87
C ASP A 19 10.43 -16.56 -7.98
N GLN A 20 10.14 -16.84 -6.73
CA GLN A 20 9.60 -15.91 -5.77
C GLN A 20 10.60 -14.81 -5.35
N ILE A 21 11.82 -15.20 -4.98
CA ILE A 21 12.78 -14.23 -4.45
C ILE A 21 13.34 -13.31 -5.53
N PHE A 22 13.40 -13.74 -6.80
CA PHE A 22 13.88 -12.91 -7.90
C PHE A 22 12.98 -11.71 -8.25
N GLU A 23 11.75 -11.69 -7.75
CA GLU A 23 10.88 -10.51 -7.89
C GLU A 23 11.38 -9.32 -7.06
N VAL A 24 12.13 -9.59 -5.98
CA VAL A 24 12.58 -8.57 -5.02
C VAL A 24 14.10 -8.55 -4.81
N LEU A 25 14.82 -9.59 -5.20
CA LEU A 25 16.26 -9.69 -5.03
C LEU A 25 17.02 -9.06 -6.21
N ASP A 26 17.69 -7.95 -5.93
CA ASP A 26 18.71 -7.37 -6.82
C ASP A 26 20.08 -7.97 -6.48
N GLU A 27 20.86 -8.35 -7.49
CA GLU A 27 22.22 -8.86 -7.28
C GLU A 27 23.13 -7.89 -6.52
N ASN A 28 22.87 -6.59 -6.63
CA ASN A 28 23.64 -5.56 -5.93
C ASN A 28 23.43 -5.54 -4.41
N TYR A 29 22.43 -6.26 -3.89
CA TYR A 29 22.24 -6.41 -2.42
C TYR A 29 23.29 -7.31 -1.79
N LEU A 30 23.94 -8.15 -2.59
CA LEU A 30 24.99 -9.01 -2.08
C LEU A 30 26.30 -8.24 -1.89
N GLU A 31 26.96 -8.47 -0.78
CA GLU A 31 28.23 -7.82 -0.44
C GLU A 31 29.38 -8.34 -1.32
N LEU A 32 29.37 -9.64 -1.61
CA LEU A 32 30.48 -10.32 -2.27
C LEU A 32 30.31 -10.31 -3.80
N SER A 33 31.29 -9.77 -4.52
CA SER A 33 31.28 -9.62 -5.98
C SER A 33 31.03 -10.93 -6.72
N HIS A 34 31.64 -12.03 -6.28
CA HIS A 34 31.46 -13.34 -6.90
C HIS A 34 30.04 -13.89 -6.75
N LEU A 35 29.32 -13.57 -5.65
CA LEU A 35 27.93 -13.95 -5.49
C LEU A 35 27.00 -13.09 -6.38
N ARG A 36 27.31 -11.81 -6.58
CA ARG A 36 26.61 -10.97 -7.55
C ARG A 36 26.69 -11.56 -8.95
N VAL A 37 27.90 -11.94 -9.37
CA VAL A 37 28.12 -12.57 -10.69
C VAL A 37 27.36 -13.90 -10.76
N PHE A 38 27.37 -14.70 -9.71
CA PHE A 38 26.65 -15.98 -9.66
C PHE A 38 25.14 -15.79 -9.90
N LEU A 39 24.49 -14.90 -9.17
CA LEU A 39 23.06 -14.58 -9.34
C LEU A 39 22.77 -14.01 -10.72
N LYS A 40 23.62 -13.08 -11.20
CA LYS A 40 23.50 -12.51 -12.53
C LYS A 40 23.50 -13.59 -13.63
N LYS A 41 24.39 -14.60 -13.54
CA LYS A 41 24.43 -15.69 -14.50
C LYS A 41 23.17 -16.58 -14.42
N ILE A 42 22.62 -16.83 -13.23
CA ILE A 42 21.34 -17.55 -13.09
C ILE A 42 20.20 -16.76 -13.74
N LYS A 43 20.08 -15.45 -13.47
CA LYS A 43 19.06 -14.58 -14.07
C LYS A 43 19.16 -14.54 -15.59
N GLN A 44 20.37 -14.29 -16.12
CA GLN A 44 20.62 -14.25 -17.57
C GLN A 44 20.23 -15.56 -18.26
N TYR A 45 20.57 -16.69 -17.67
CA TYR A 45 20.18 -17.99 -18.21
C TYR A 45 18.65 -18.15 -18.22
N LYS A 46 17.99 -17.83 -17.11
CA LYS A 46 16.54 -17.90 -16.97
C LYS A 46 15.81 -16.99 -17.96
N GLU A 47 16.29 -15.75 -18.13
CA GLU A 47 15.73 -14.79 -19.11
C GLU A 47 15.85 -15.30 -20.55
N LYS A 48 17.02 -15.85 -20.90
CA LYS A 48 17.32 -16.32 -22.25
C LYS A 48 16.56 -17.59 -22.62
N TYR A 49 16.50 -18.56 -21.71
CA TYR A 49 15.97 -19.90 -21.99
C TYR A 49 14.60 -20.18 -21.36
N ARG A 50 14.10 -19.26 -20.55
CA ARG A 50 12.81 -19.39 -19.80
C ARG A 50 12.74 -20.61 -18.88
N VAL A 51 13.89 -21.15 -18.51
CA VAL A 51 14.04 -22.33 -17.63
C VAL A 51 15.10 -22.03 -16.59
N HIS A 52 14.89 -22.53 -15.37
CA HIS A 52 15.86 -22.41 -14.27
C HIS A 52 17.10 -23.30 -14.56
N PRO A 53 18.33 -22.79 -14.38
CA PRO A 53 19.53 -23.59 -14.64
C PRO A 53 19.71 -24.69 -13.61
N THR A 54 20.14 -25.88 -14.07
CA THR A 54 20.56 -26.96 -13.18
C THR A 54 22.03 -26.79 -12.77
N ARG A 55 22.47 -27.50 -11.71
CA ARG A 55 23.89 -27.53 -11.31
C ARG A 55 24.83 -27.87 -12.51
N LYS A 56 24.43 -28.80 -13.39
CA LYS A 56 25.22 -29.16 -14.60
C LYS A 56 25.36 -27.99 -15.58
N ILE A 57 24.29 -27.25 -15.79
CA ILE A 57 24.28 -26.06 -16.63
C ILE A 57 25.15 -24.96 -16.03
N MET A 58 25.02 -24.70 -14.71
CA MET A 58 25.85 -23.74 -14.02
C MET A 58 27.34 -24.10 -14.04
N THR A 59 27.70 -25.39 -13.98
CA THR A 59 29.07 -25.85 -14.17
C THR A 59 29.62 -25.42 -15.54
N SER A 60 28.84 -25.58 -16.59
CA SER A 60 29.24 -25.14 -17.93
C SER A 60 29.41 -23.62 -18.01
N ILE A 61 28.45 -22.86 -17.47
CA ILE A 61 28.46 -21.38 -17.46
C ILE A 61 29.70 -20.86 -16.70
N ILE A 62 30.00 -21.41 -15.53
CA ILE A 62 31.14 -20.99 -14.70
C ILE A 62 32.48 -21.38 -15.35
N ARG A 63 32.50 -22.48 -16.12
CA ARG A 63 33.70 -22.90 -16.81
C ARG A 63 34.07 -22.03 -18.02
N THR A 64 33.09 -21.61 -18.81
CA THR A 64 33.29 -20.95 -20.11
C THR A 64 32.80 -19.51 -20.19
N GLY A 65 31.90 -19.08 -19.30
CA GLY A 65 31.17 -17.81 -19.40
C GLY A 65 31.63 -16.72 -18.44
N LEU A 66 32.87 -16.76 -17.95
CA LEU A 66 33.44 -15.77 -17.02
C LEU A 66 34.55 -14.91 -17.62
N SER A 67 34.73 -14.94 -18.94
CA SER A 67 35.80 -14.18 -19.61
C SER A 67 35.77 -12.68 -19.39
N ASP A 68 34.60 -12.13 -19.09
CA ASP A 68 34.36 -10.69 -18.90
C ASP A 68 34.59 -10.24 -17.45
N GLU A 69 34.86 -11.18 -16.53
CA GLU A 69 35.03 -10.90 -15.11
C GLU A 69 36.50 -10.89 -14.70
N GLN A 70 36.84 -10.14 -13.66
CA GLN A 70 38.22 -10.09 -13.13
C GLN A 70 38.68 -11.46 -12.62
N ASP A 71 39.94 -11.80 -12.81
CA ASP A 71 40.52 -13.10 -12.43
C ASP A 71 40.29 -13.46 -10.95
N SER A 72 40.38 -12.48 -10.05
CA SER A 72 40.09 -12.66 -8.62
C SER A 72 38.64 -13.09 -8.35
N VAL A 73 37.68 -12.48 -9.08
CA VAL A 73 36.25 -12.81 -8.96
C VAL A 73 35.98 -14.20 -9.56
N GLN A 74 36.59 -14.50 -10.70
CA GLN A 74 36.47 -15.83 -11.32
C GLN A 74 36.96 -16.93 -10.37
N LYS A 75 38.13 -16.74 -9.72
CA LYS A 75 38.67 -17.69 -8.76
C LYS A 75 37.73 -17.88 -7.58
N MET A 76 37.28 -16.79 -6.94
CA MET A 76 36.36 -16.83 -5.79
C MET A 76 35.04 -17.51 -6.17
N LEU A 77 34.52 -17.28 -7.38
CA LEU A 77 33.28 -17.92 -7.85
C LEU A 77 33.47 -19.42 -8.06
N ARG A 78 34.58 -19.85 -8.65
CA ARG A 78 34.90 -21.26 -8.81
C ARG A 78 35.05 -21.98 -7.46
N ASP A 79 35.74 -21.36 -6.51
CA ASP A 79 35.93 -21.90 -5.15
C ASP A 79 34.59 -21.99 -4.40
N TYR A 80 33.74 -20.97 -4.51
CA TYR A 80 32.40 -21.00 -3.95
C TYR A 80 31.56 -22.11 -4.58
N TYR A 81 31.55 -22.18 -5.91
CA TYR A 81 30.75 -23.18 -6.62
C TYR A 81 31.22 -24.61 -6.39
N ALA A 82 32.52 -24.84 -6.18
CA ALA A 82 33.04 -26.13 -5.75
C ALA A 82 32.45 -26.58 -4.41
N ARG A 83 32.29 -25.64 -3.47
CA ARG A 83 31.58 -25.89 -2.19
C ARG A 83 30.11 -26.23 -2.38
N VAL A 84 29.41 -25.50 -3.27
CA VAL A 84 28.00 -25.79 -3.62
C VAL A 84 27.82 -27.19 -4.19
N LEU A 85 28.80 -27.69 -4.97
CA LEU A 85 28.74 -29.04 -5.53
C LEU A 85 29.05 -30.15 -4.52
N SER A 86 29.84 -29.84 -3.46
CA SER A 86 30.31 -30.82 -2.49
C SER A 86 29.40 -31.00 -1.28
N HIS A 87 28.56 -30.00 -0.96
CA HIS A 87 27.68 -30.00 0.21
C HIS A 87 26.31 -29.46 -0.16
N ASP A 88 25.25 -30.06 0.36
CA ASP A 88 23.90 -29.52 0.30
C ASP A 88 23.63 -28.69 1.56
N VAL A 89 22.75 -27.70 1.44
CA VAL A 89 22.30 -26.92 2.61
C VAL A 89 21.35 -27.78 3.44
N ASP A 90 21.55 -27.83 4.75
CA ASP A 90 20.66 -28.52 5.66
C ASP A 90 19.23 -27.99 5.53
N GLN A 91 18.23 -28.88 5.57
CA GLN A 91 16.82 -28.51 5.37
C GLN A 91 16.31 -27.48 6.40
N ASN A 92 16.74 -27.61 7.66
CA ASN A 92 16.36 -26.66 8.71
C ASN A 92 17.00 -25.29 8.49
N GLU A 93 18.28 -25.28 8.08
CA GLU A 93 18.99 -24.05 7.72
C GLU A 93 18.37 -23.40 6.46
N ALA A 94 17.97 -24.21 5.47
CA ALA A 94 17.31 -23.72 4.27
C ALA A 94 15.96 -23.05 4.58
N GLY A 95 15.14 -23.62 5.47
CA GLY A 95 13.89 -23.01 5.94
C GLY A 95 14.14 -21.65 6.57
N TYR A 96 15.07 -21.58 7.54
CA TYR A 96 15.44 -20.31 8.17
C TYR A 96 15.92 -19.24 7.19
N ILE A 97 16.75 -19.64 6.21
CA ILE A 97 17.28 -18.71 5.21
C ILE A 97 16.17 -18.19 4.30
N LYS A 98 15.22 -19.03 3.87
CA LYS A 98 14.07 -18.63 3.06
C LYS A 98 13.20 -17.61 3.79
N ASP A 99 12.88 -17.85 5.05
CA ASP A 99 12.10 -16.95 5.89
C ASP A 99 12.78 -15.57 6.05
N ARG A 100 14.12 -15.57 6.19
CA ARG A 100 14.91 -14.34 6.34
C ARG A 100 15.26 -13.64 5.03
N ALA A 101 15.13 -14.31 3.90
CA ALA A 101 15.52 -13.75 2.61
C ALA A 101 14.68 -12.51 2.22
N LEU A 102 13.39 -12.54 2.49
CA LEU A 102 12.50 -11.39 2.25
C LEU A 102 12.84 -10.20 3.15
N ASP A 103 13.09 -10.44 4.43
CA ASP A 103 13.52 -9.40 5.37
C ASP A 103 14.85 -8.78 4.95
N PHE A 104 15.77 -9.60 4.45
CA PHE A 104 17.03 -9.14 3.89
C PHE A 104 16.81 -8.22 2.69
N CYS A 105 15.97 -8.61 1.72
CA CYS A 105 15.65 -7.79 0.55
C CYS A 105 14.98 -6.47 0.95
N LYS A 106 13.98 -6.51 1.86
CA LYS A 106 13.32 -5.31 2.39
C LYS A 106 14.30 -4.34 3.04
N LYS A 107 15.22 -4.87 3.84
CA LYS A 107 16.26 -4.06 4.49
C LYS A 107 17.17 -3.39 3.46
N GLN A 108 17.57 -4.10 2.42
CA GLN A 108 18.41 -3.56 1.35
C GLN A 108 17.67 -2.49 0.51
N GLU A 109 16.40 -2.74 0.15
CA GLU A 109 15.57 -1.75 -0.55
C GLU A 109 15.38 -0.48 0.28
N LEU A 110 15.07 -0.63 1.56
CA LEU A 110 14.89 0.50 2.46
C LEU A 110 16.21 1.30 2.61
N GLN A 111 17.34 0.62 2.73
CA GLN A 111 18.66 1.25 2.80
C GLN A 111 18.97 2.03 1.51
N LYS A 112 18.71 1.45 0.35
CA LYS A 112 18.86 2.10 -0.97
C LYS A 112 17.94 3.33 -1.10
N ALA A 113 16.69 3.21 -0.67
CA ALA A 113 15.73 4.30 -0.65
C ALA A 113 16.18 5.45 0.27
N MET A 114 16.71 5.15 1.45
CA MET A 114 17.25 6.14 2.39
C MET A 114 18.45 6.88 1.80
N ILE A 115 19.39 6.16 1.18
CA ILE A 115 20.57 6.79 0.53
C ILE A 115 20.11 7.74 -0.58
N LYS A 116 19.19 7.30 -1.44
CA LYS A 116 18.64 8.12 -2.52
C LYS A 116 17.83 9.32 -2.00
N SER A 117 17.16 9.17 -0.87
CA SER A 117 16.43 10.26 -0.21
C SER A 117 17.34 11.41 0.23
N VAL A 118 18.58 11.13 0.60
CA VAL A 118 19.58 12.16 0.95
C VAL A 118 19.85 13.09 -0.24
N ASP A 119 19.92 12.55 -1.44
CA ASP A 119 20.14 13.38 -2.64
C ASP A 119 18.86 14.16 -3.01
N LEU A 120 17.68 13.56 -2.87
CA LEU A 120 16.39 14.24 -3.09
C LEU A 120 16.12 15.35 -2.06
N MET A 121 16.66 15.25 -0.85
CA MET A 121 16.57 16.34 0.15
C MET A 121 17.23 17.63 -0.33
N LYS A 122 18.30 17.54 -1.14
CA LYS A 122 18.96 18.73 -1.71
C LYS A 122 18.07 19.51 -2.67
N THR A 123 17.08 18.85 -3.28
CA THR A 123 16.12 19.43 -4.23
C THR A 123 14.74 19.70 -3.61
N SER A 124 14.60 19.48 -2.29
CA SER A 124 13.34 19.64 -1.54
C SER A 124 12.17 18.81 -2.09
N SER A 125 12.45 17.69 -2.74
CA SER A 125 11.45 16.78 -3.34
C SER A 125 10.82 15.85 -2.29
N PHE A 126 10.14 16.40 -1.29
CA PHE A 126 9.61 15.64 -0.15
C PHE A 126 8.57 14.57 -0.52
N ASP A 127 7.75 14.84 -1.53
CA ASP A 127 6.74 13.87 -2.00
C ASP A 127 7.39 12.66 -2.68
N GLU A 128 8.47 12.88 -3.42
CA GLU A 128 9.26 11.81 -4.03
C GLU A 128 9.96 10.95 -2.97
N ILE A 129 10.48 11.58 -1.90
CA ILE A 129 11.09 10.88 -0.77
C ILE A 129 10.03 9.99 -0.09
N ALA A 130 8.87 10.55 0.22
CA ALA A 130 7.79 9.80 0.86
C ALA A 130 7.35 8.60 0.00
N LYS A 131 7.21 8.79 -1.31
CA LYS A 131 6.89 7.71 -2.24
C LYS A 131 7.98 6.63 -2.25
N LEU A 132 9.25 7.01 -2.38
CA LEU A 132 10.39 6.11 -2.45
C LEU A 132 10.49 5.22 -1.19
N ILE A 133 10.32 5.81 0.00
CA ILE A 133 10.32 5.07 1.27
C ILE A 133 9.13 4.13 1.37
N ASN A 134 7.92 4.59 1.00
CA ASN A 134 6.72 3.75 1.02
C ASN A 134 6.81 2.59 0.04
N ASP A 135 7.36 2.79 -1.15
CA ASP A 135 7.56 1.72 -2.13
C ASP A 135 8.58 0.69 -1.61
N ALA A 136 9.67 1.14 -0.96
CA ALA A 136 10.65 0.26 -0.34
C ALA A 136 10.07 -0.57 0.83
N LEU A 137 9.19 0.00 1.64
CA LEU A 137 8.50 -0.72 2.72
C LEU A 137 7.52 -1.79 2.19
N LYS A 138 6.96 -1.57 1.01
CA LYS A 138 6.07 -2.54 0.35
C LYS A 138 6.81 -3.62 -0.43
N ALA A 139 8.09 -3.44 -0.71
CA ALA A 139 8.90 -4.42 -1.42
C ALA A 139 8.87 -5.77 -0.66
N GLY A 140 8.60 -6.84 -1.38
CA GLY A 140 8.55 -8.20 -0.83
C GLY A 140 7.34 -8.50 0.09
N THR A 141 6.31 -7.64 0.13
CA THR A 141 5.06 -7.96 0.83
C THR A 141 4.06 -8.73 -0.04
N SER A 142 4.32 -8.83 -1.33
CA SER A 142 3.44 -9.50 -2.29
C SER A 142 3.76 -10.99 -2.46
N ASN A 143 3.86 -11.75 -1.36
CA ASN A 143 3.71 -13.22 -1.42
C ASN A 143 2.23 -13.62 -1.52
N ASP A 144 1.36 -12.64 -1.56
CA ASP A 144 -0.05 -12.87 -1.82
C ASP A 144 -0.23 -13.16 -3.30
N LEU A 145 -0.15 -14.42 -3.68
CA LEU A 145 -0.49 -14.92 -5.01
C LEU A 145 -1.99 -14.76 -5.33
N GLY A 146 -2.72 -14.15 -4.41
CA GLY A 146 -4.16 -14.05 -4.46
C GLY A 146 -4.83 -15.22 -3.73
N TYR A 147 -6.14 -15.23 -3.84
CA TYR A 147 -7.01 -16.22 -3.22
C TYR A 147 -7.06 -17.48 -4.10
N ASP A 148 -6.59 -18.64 -3.58
CA ASP A 148 -6.78 -19.91 -4.27
C ASP A 148 -8.23 -20.39 -4.10
N TYR A 149 -8.92 -20.53 -5.22
CA TYR A 149 -10.36 -20.82 -5.22
C TYR A 149 -10.73 -22.13 -4.51
N MET A 150 -9.86 -23.13 -4.56
CA MET A 150 -10.10 -24.44 -3.95
C MET A 150 -9.44 -24.61 -2.58
N GLU A 151 -8.19 -24.16 -2.44
CA GLU A 151 -7.46 -24.30 -1.17
C GLU A 151 -8.01 -23.39 -0.08
N ASP A 152 -8.44 -22.16 -0.46
CA ASP A 152 -9.01 -21.17 0.46
C ASP A 152 -10.56 -21.29 0.58
N PHE A 153 -11.11 -22.46 0.29
CA PHE A 153 -12.56 -22.67 0.23
C PHE A 153 -13.30 -22.21 1.50
N GLU A 154 -12.79 -22.55 2.68
CA GLU A 154 -13.41 -22.23 3.97
C GLU A 154 -13.45 -20.73 4.25
N LEU A 155 -12.44 -19.95 3.78
CA LEU A 155 -12.38 -18.50 3.99
C LEU A 155 -13.58 -17.74 3.38
N ARG A 156 -14.27 -18.35 2.40
CA ARG A 156 -15.48 -17.78 1.77
C ARG A 156 -16.67 -17.75 2.70
N PHE A 157 -16.71 -18.66 3.66
CA PHE A 157 -17.82 -18.84 4.58
C PHE A 157 -17.57 -18.19 5.94
N GLU A 158 -16.39 -17.59 6.14
CA GLU A 158 -16.12 -16.76 7.31
C GLU A 158 -16.98 -15.50 7.26
N GLU A 159 -17.83 -15.31 8.27
CA GLU A 159 -18.59 -14.08 8.44
C GLU A 159 -17.65 -12.92 8.82
N LYS A 160 -17.33 -12.07 7.87
CA LYS A 160 -16.61 -10.80 8.14
C LYS A 160 -17.62 -9.76 8.61
N ALA A 161 -17.44 -9.25 9.83
CA ALA A 161 -18.24 -8.15 10.36
C ALA A 161 -18.06 -6.90 9.47
N ARG A 162 -19.13 -6.53 8.75
CA ARG A 162 -19.07 -5.45 7.76
C ARG A 162 -19.10 -4.05 8.41
N ASN A 163 -19.77 -3.90 9.56
CA ASN A 163 -19.94 -2.63 10.30
C ASN A 163 -20.25 -1.42 9.39
N PRO A 164 -21.33 -1.45 8.59
CA PRO A 164 -21.60 -0.42 7.60
C PRO A 164 -22.00 0.90 8.24
N VAL A 165 -21.75 1.98 7.52
CA VAL A 165 -22.23 3.32 7.86
C VAL A 165 -23.57 3.52 7.12
N THR A 166 -24.65 3.78 7.85
CA THR A 166 -25.99 4.00 7.29
C THR A 166 -26.02 5.16 6.31
N THR A 167 -26.81 5.04 5.26
CA THR A 167 -27.10 6.17 4.36
C THR A 167 -28.20 7.08 4.90
N GLY A 168 -28.93 6.63 5.92
CA GLY A 168 -30.11 7.32 6.47
C GLY A 168 -31.35 7.18 5.60
N TRP A 169 -31.31 6.43 4.50
CA TRP A 169 -32.45 6.06 3.68
C TRP A 169 -32.72 4.56 3.79
N GLU A 170 -33.80 4.20 4.46
CA GLU A 170 -34.14 2.80 4.71
C GLU A 170 -34.17 1.91 3.45
N PRO A 171 -34.73 2.35 2.31
CA PRO A 171 -34.72 1.54 1.09
C PRO A 171 -33.30 1.30 0.56
N LEU A 172 -32.41 2.29 0.66
CA LEU A 172 -31.03 2.19 0.21
C LEU A 172 -30.21 1.32 1.17
N ASP A 173 -30.40 1.49 2.47
CA ASP A 173 -29.74 0.66 3.49
C ASP A 173 -30.16 -0.81 3.37
N LYS A 174 -31.41 -1.07 3.00
CA LYS A 174 -31.91 -2.42 2.73
C LYS A 174 -31.17 -3.08 1.55
N ILE A 175 -30.97 -2.35 0.45
CA ILE A 175 -30.26 -2.82 -0.75
C ILE A 175 -28.77 -3.01 -0.45
N THR A 176 -28.17 -2.09 0.27
CA THR A 176 -26.74 -2.08 0.61
C THR A 176 -26.40 -2.85 1.88
N LYS A 177 -27.35 -3.55 2.49
CA LYS A 177 -27.18 -4.29 3.76
C LYS A 177 -26.62 -3.41 4.87
N GLY A 178 -27.25 -2.26 5.08
CA GLY A 178 -26.97 -1.32 6.17
C GLY A 178 -26.15 -0.09 5.80
N GLY A 179 -25.86 0.14 4.52
CA GLY A 179 -25.10 1.29 4.06
C GLY A 179 -23.72 0.94 3.49
N LEU A 180 -22.74 1.83 3.58
CA LEU A 180 -21.38 1.64 3.09
C LEU A 180 -20.49 0.97 4.14
N GLY A 181 -19.87 -0.15 3.79
CA GLY A 181 -18.90 -0.86 4.63
C GLY A 181 -17.46 -0.35 4.44
N LYS A 182 -16.58 -0.78 5.32
CA LYS A 182 -15.15 -0.45 5.22
C LYS A 182 -14.54 -0.93 3.90
N GLY A 183 -13.88 -0.03 3.18
CA GLY A 183 -13.26 -0.31 1.88
C GLY A 183 -14.23 -0.25 0.70
N GLU A 184 -15.49 0.11 0.92
CA GLU A 184 -16.47 0.29 -0.15
C GLU A 184 -16.51 1.75 -0.64
N LEU A 185 -16.80 1.91 -1.93
CA LEU A 185 -16.92 3.21 -2.59
C LEU A 185 -18.39 3.45 -3.00
N GLY A 186 -18.98 4.55 -2.52
CA GLY A 186 -20.24 5.08 -3.01
C GLY A 186 -20.00 6.26 -3.96
N VAL A 187 -20.68 6.28 -5.10
CA VAL A 187 -20.60 7.38 -6.06
C VAL A 187 -21.98 7.96 -6.33
N VAL A 188 -22.11 9.27 -6.12
CA VAL A 188 -23.34 10.01 -6.40
C VAL A 188 -23.20 10.72 -7.75
N ILE A 189 -24.02 10.34 -8.72
CA ILE A 189 -24.02 10.92 -10.06
C ILE A 189 -25.34 11.67 -10.29
N ALA A 190 -25.26 12.95 -10.60
CA ALA A 190 -26.42 13.77 -10.91
C ALA A 190 -26.02 15.00 -11.74
N PRO A 191 -26.93 15.58 -12.53
CA PRO A 191 -26.70 16.84 -13.22
C PRO A 191 -26.37 17.99 -12.27
N THR A 192 -25.80 19.07 -12.80
CA THR A 192 -25.56 20.29 -12.02
C THR A 192 -26.89 20.83 -11.47
N GLY A 193 -26.91 21.27 -10.22
CA GLY A 193 -28.10 21.77 -9.56
C GLY A 193 -29.07 20.69 -9.01
N ALA A 194 -28.86 19.41 -9.29
CA ALA A 194 -29.75 18.33 -8.83
C ALA A 194 -29.54 17.91 -7.36
N GLY A 195 -28.62 18.56 -6.62
CA GLY A 195 -28.44 18.34 -5.19
C GLY A 195 -27.34 17.33 -4.80
N LYS A 196 -26.35 17.05 -5.67
CA LYS A 196 -25.22 16.14 -5.33
C LYS A 196 -24.58 16.45 -3.98
N SER A 197 -24.17 17.71 -3.78
CA SER A 197 -23.52 18.16 -2.53
C SER A 197 -24.47 18.01 -1.32
N MET A 198 -25.77 18.19 -1.51
CA MET A 198 -26.76 18.00 -0.44
C MET A 198 -26.88 16.51 -0.04
N VAL A 199 -26.83 15.62 -1.02
CA VAL A 199 -26.78 14.16 -0.75
C VAL A 199 -25.54 13.79 0.02
N LEU A 200 -24.37 14.31 -0.35
CA LEU A 200 -23.11 14.06 0.35
C LEU A 200 -23.14 14.60 1.79
N VAL A 201 -23.70 15.79 2.00
CA VAL A 201 -23.92 16.35 3.34
C VAL A 201 -24.87 15.48 4.16
N HIS A 202 -25.97 15.00 3.56
CA HIS A 202 -26.90 14.09 4.24
C HIS A 202 -26.23 12.81 4.69
N LEU A 203 -25.45 12.15 3.81
CA LEU A 203 -24.71 10.93 4.16
C LEU A 203 -23.73 11.18 5.32
N GLY A 204 -22.99 12.28 5.26
CA GLY A 204 -22.09 12.68 6.35
C GLY A 204 -22.81 12.97 7.65
N ALA A 205 -23.96 13.69 7.59
CA ALA A 205 -24.79 13.99 8.76
C ALA A 205 -25.33 12.72 9.44
N LYS A 206 -25.80 11.75 8.65
CA LYS A 206 -26.27 10.46 9.19
C LYS A 206 -25.15 9.64 9.80
N ALA A 207 -23.95 9.68 9.20
CA ALA A 207 -22.76 9.06 9.80
C ALA A 207 -22.40 9.70 11.15
N LEU A 208 -22.41 11.03 11.25
CA LEU A 208 -22.14 11.76 12.50
C LEU A 208 -23.15 11.40 13.60
N MET A 209 -24.43 11.38 13.26
CA MET A 209 -25.49 11.00 14.19
C MET A 209 -25.37 9.54 14.67
N ALA A 210 -24.77 8.67 13.83
CA ALA A 210 -24.43 7.28 14.18
C ALA A 210 -23.09 7.15 14.94
N GLY A 211 -22.48 8.24 15.37
CA GLY A 211 -21.21 8.25 16.14
C GLY A 211 -19.96 8.02 15.30
N LYS A 212 -20.03 8.23 14.00
CA LYS A 212 -18.90 8.04 13.08
C LYS A 212 -18.11 9.34 12.87
N ASN A 213 -16.80 9.22 12.71
CA ASN A 213 -15.94 10.34 12.35
C ASN A 213 -15.94 10.54 10.83
N VAL A 214 -16.23 11.76 10.41
CA VAL A 214 -16.38 12.10 8.98
C VAL A 214 -15.35 13.15 8.59
N VAL A 215 -14.71 12.95 7.44
CA VAL A 215 -13.95 14.00 6.76
C VAL A 215 -14.65 14.34 5.45
N HIS A 216 -14.97 15.61 5.24
CA HIS A 216 -15.57 16.12 4.03
C HIS A 216 -14.59 17.04 3.31
N TYR A 217 -14.07 16.59 2.20
CA TYR A 217 -13.25 17.41 1.29
C TYR A 217 -14.15 18.13 0.30
N THR A 218 -14.08 19.45 0.27
CA THR A 218 -14.79 20.26 -0.72
C THR A 218 -13.81 20.92 -1.67
N LEU A 219 -14.06 20.81 -2.97
CA LEU A 219 -13.22 21.34 -4.06
C LEU A 219 -13.94 22.42 -4.86
N GLU A 220 -15.22 22.69 -4.52
CA GLU A 220 -16.07 23.67 -5.21
C GLU A 220 -16.59 24.75 -4.25
N LEU A 221 -17.02 24.35 -3.05
CA LEU A 221 -17.65 25.25 -2.09
C LEU A 221 -16.70 25.55 -0.91
N GLY A 222 -16.84 26.74 -0.33
CA GLY A 222 -16.13 27.08 0.90
C GLY A 222 -16.54 26.15 2.07
N ASP A 223 -15.61 25.87 2.94
CA ASP A 223 -15.80 24.99 4.12
C ASP A 223 -16.94 25.47 5.03
N THR A 224 -17.07 26.76 5.27
CA THR A 224 -18.15 27.38 6.04
C THR A 224 -19.52 27.18 5.39
N VAL A 225 -19.60 27.23 4.05
CA VAL A 225 -20.84 26.98 3.32
C VAL A 225 -21.27 25.52 3.47
N VAL A 226 -20.34 24.60 3.38
CA VAL A 226 -20.59 23.18 3.63
C VAL A 226 -21.00 22.96 5.09
N GLY A 227 -20.32 23.61 6.03
CA GLY A 227 -20.67 23.59 7.45
C GLY A 227 -22.13 24.02 7.71
N THR A 228 -22.55 25.16 7.17
CA THR A 228 -23.94 25.64 7.28
C THR A 228 -24.96 24.64 6.71
N ARG A 229 -24.61 23.89 5.67
CA ARG A 229 -25.47 22.81 5.13
C ARG A 229 -25.59 21.64 6.09
N TYR A 230 -24.50 21.29 6.79
CA TYR A 230 -24.54 20.30 7.87
C TYR A 230 -25.44 20.76 9.01
N ASP A 231 -25.29 22.02 9.42
CA ASP A 231 -26.14 22.61 10.48
C ASP A 231 -27.61 22.46 10.13
N SER A 232 -28.00 22.93 8.94
CA SER A 232 -29.38 22.82 8.44
C SER A 232 -29.84 21.36 8.32
N CYS A 233 -29.01 20.47 7.81
CA CYS A 233 -29.35 19.06 7.59
C CYS A 233 -29.59 18.30 8.93
N ILE A 234 -28.83 18.63 9.96
CA ILE A 234 -28.88 17.96 11.25
C ILE A 234 -30.01 18.49 12.10
N THR A 235 -30.15 19.81 12.17
CA THR A 235 -31.10 20.48 13.07
C THR A 235 -32.48 20.75 12.44
N GLY A 236 -32.55 20.72 11.09
CA GLY A 236 -33.81 20.99 10.37
C GLY A 236 -34.14 22.47 10.16
N TYR A 237 -33.31 23.41 10.68
CA TYR A 237 -33.50 24.84 10.38
C TYR A 237 -33.21 25.12 8.91
N GLU A 238 -34.00 26.06 8.31
CA GLU A 238 -33.72 26.47 6.94
C GLU A 238 -32.36 27.15 6.80
N LEU A 239 -31.68 26.96 5.65
CA LEU A 239 -30.34 27.52 5.43
C LEU A 239 -30.27 29.05 5.65
N ASN A 240 -31.34 29.78 5.33
CA ASN A 240 -31.40 31.23 5.49
C ASN A 240 -31.51 31.64 6.96
N ASP A 241 -32.05 30.75 7.81
CA ASP A 241 -32.34 31.02 9.23
C ASP A 241 -31.23 30.53 10.18
N VAL A 242 -30.28 29.71 9.69
CA VAL A 242 -29.19 29.16 10.52
C VAL A 242 -28.47 30.23 11.34
N ARG A 243 -28.25 31.42 10.78
CA ARG A 243 -27.60 32.52 11.50
C ARG A 243 -28.43 33.08 12.64
N ALA A 244 -29.75 33.11 12.50
CA ALA A 244 -30.65 33.63 13.54
C ALA A 244 -30.78 32.67 14.72
N PHE A 245 -30.62 31.37 14.51
CA PHE A 245 -30.74 30.33 15.53
C PHE A 245 -29.38 29.72 15.96
N LYS A 246 -28.31 30.50 15.85
CA LYS A 246 -26.93 30.03 16.10
C LYS A 246 -26.76 29.33 17.47
N GLU A 247 -27.34 29.87 18.55
CA GLU A 247 -27.16 29.31 19.89
C GLU A 247 -27.89 27.98 20.05
N GLN A 248 -29.11 27.88 19.54
CA GLN A 248 -29.91 26.65 19.56
C GLN A 248 -29.23 25.56 18.74
N ILE A 249 -28.76 25.91 17.56
CA ILE A 249 -28.02 25.00 16.66
C ILE A 249 -26.75 24.50 17.35
N TYR A 250 -26.00 25.38 17.99
CA TYR A 250 -24.79 25.01 18.74
C TYR A 250 -25.10 24.01 19.86
N ASP A 251 -26.19 24.23 20.62
CA ASP A 251 -26.59 23.32 21.68
C ASP A 251 -27.00 21.93 21.17
N GLU A 252 -27.66 21.85 20.02
CA GLU A 252 -28.00 20.59 19.38
C GLU A 252 -26.78 19.86 18.81
N LEU A 253 -25.87 20.59 18.12
CA LEU A 253 -24.70 20.01 17.47
C LEU A 253 -23.68 19.43 18.46
N ARG A 254 -23.53 20.01 19.64
CA ARG A 254 -22.59 19.50 20.65
C ARG A 254 -22.96 18.13 21.23
N GLU A 255 -24.22 17.72 21.12
CA GLU A 255 -24.72 16.42 21.57
C GLU A 255 -24.47 15.30 20.54
N ILE A 256 -23.97 15.65 19.35
CA ILE A 256 -23.71 14.67 18.30
C ILE A 256 -22.48 13.85 18.66
N PRO A 257 -22.57 12.50 18.65
CA PRO A 257 -21.48 11.65 19.10
C PRO A 257 -20.29 11.58 18.11
N GLY A 258 -20.53 11.81 16.80
CA GLY A 258 -19.51 11.80 15.76
C GLY A 258 -18.76 13.13 15.64
N LYS A 259 -17.59 13.10 15.02
CA LYS A 259 -16.79 14.30 14.73
C LYS A 259 -16.69 14.57 13.25
N LEU A 260 -16.82 15.84 12.83
CA LEU A 260 -16.70 16.28 11.45
C LEU A 260 -15.47 17.19 11.27
N ILE A 261 -14.68 16.89 10.23
CA ILE A 261 -13.67 17.81 9.71
C ILE A 261 -14.05 18.13 8.27
N ILE A 262 -14.25 19.41 7.97
CA ILE A 262 -14.44 19.90 6.61
C ILE A 262 -13.14 20.54 6.18
N LYS A 263 -12.64 20.14 5.02
CA LYS A 263 -11.39 20.67 4.45
C LYS A 263 -11.63 21.15 3.03
N GLU A 264 -11.50 22.45 2.86
CA GLU A 264 -11.51 23.08 1.54
C GLU A 264 -10.15 22.95 0.86
N TYR A 265 -10.17 22.60 -0.41
CA TYR A 265 -9.05 22.75 -1.33
C TYR A 265 -9.50 23.56 -2.54
N PRO A 266 -8.69 24.52 -3.01
CA PRO A 266 -8.98 25.23 -4.25
C PRO A 266 -9.13 24.25 -5.41
N THR A 267 -10.00 24.56 -6.35
CA THR A 267 -10.24 23.72 -7.54
C THR A 267 -8.92 23.39 -8.24
N ARG A 268 -8.71 22.12 -8.59
CA ARG A 268 -7.50 21.57 -9.22
C ARG A 268 -6.22 21.65 -8.37
N SER A 269 -6.29 21.92 -7.09
CA SER A 269 -5.10 21.97 -6.21
C SER A 269 -4.86 20.70 -5.40
N ALA A 270 -5.87 19.83 -5.26
CA ALA A 270 -5.76 18.60 -4.51
C ALA A 270 -5.60 17.39 -5.42
N THR A 271 -4.66 16.54 -5.10
CA THR A 271 -4.48 15.21 -5.70
C THR A 271 -4.88 14.14 -4.68
N ILE A 272 -5.03 12.91 -5.12
CA ILE A 272 -5.25 11.75 -4.22
C ILE A 272 -4.13 11.70 -3.16
N GLN A 273 -2.89 12.02 -3.54
CA GLN A 273 -1.77 12.04 -2.59
C GLN A 273 -1.91 13.16 -1.55
N THR A 274 -2.42 14.32 -1.94
CA THR A 274 -2.72 15.43 -1.00
C THR A 274 -3.74 15.00 0.04
N ILE A 275 -4.82 14.34 -0.38
CA ILE A 275 -5.86 13.80 0.51
C ILE A 275 -5.28 12.73 1.44
N ARG A 276 -4.51 11.78 0.91
CA ARG A 276 -3.83 10.76 1.73
C ARG A 276 -2.94 11.36 2.80
N ASN A 277 -2.09 12.30 2.43
CA ASN A 277 -1.19 12.98 3.37
C ASN A 277 -1.97 13.72 4.46
N HIS A 278 -3.11 14.33 4.14
CA HIS A 278 -3.95 14.99 5.12
C HIS A 278 -4.59 13.98 6.09
N ILE A 279 -5.08 12.84 5.58
CA ILE A 279 -5.63 11.76 6.41
C ILE A 279 -4.58 11.22 7.38
N GLU A 280 -3.36 10.98 6.92
CA GLU A 280 -2.27 10.51 7.79
C GLU A 280 -1.92 11.55 8.89
N LYS A 281 -1.91 12.84 8.55
CA LYS A 281 -1.73 13.90 9.56
C LYS A 281 -2.85 13.89 10.62
N MET A 282 -4.11 13.69 10.20
CA MET A 282 -5.24 13.60 11.13
C MET A 282 -5.11 12.38 12.05
N LYS A 283 -4.70 11.23 11.55
CA LYS A 283 -4.44 10.03 12.37
C LYS A 283 -3.39 10.29 13.46
N ILE A 284 -2.30 10.99 13.11
CA ILE A 284 -1.25 11.37 14.08
C ILE A 284 -1.82 12.24 15.21
N THR A 285 -2.84 13.07 14.92
CA THR A 285 -3.51 13.90 15.95
C THR A 285 -4.62 13.17 16.71
N GLY A 286 -4.79 11.87 16.45
CA GLY A 286 -5.80 11.03 17.13
C GLY A 286 -7.20 11.09 16.49
N PHE A 287 -7.32 11.67 15.28
CA PHE A 287 -8.58 11.64 14.53
C PHE A 287 -8.52 10.58 13.44
N GLU A 288 -9.28 9.52 13.60
CA GLU A 288 -9.40 8.44 12.63
C GLU A 288 -10.76 8.51 11.94
N PRO A 289 -10.82 8.77 10.61
CA PRO A 289 -12.08 8.90 9.91
C PRO A 289 -12.68 7.52 9.59
N ASP A 290 -13.97 7.35 9.88
CA ASP A 290 -14.77 6.20 9.44
C ASP A 290 -15.31 6.39 8.01
N MET A 291 -15.60 7.66 7.62
CA MET A 291 -16.12 8.02 6.31
C MET A 291 -15.33 9.20 5.73
N ILE A 292 -14.99 9.08 4.46
CA ILE A 292 -14.34 10.15 3.69
C ILE A 292 -15.27 10.54 2.54
N ILE A 293 -15.60 11.83 2.46
CA ILE A 293 -16.44 12.41 1.42
C ILE A 293 -15.57 13.34 0.57
N VAL A 294 -15.73 13.30 -0.74
CA VAL A 294 -15.04 14.19 -1.69
C VAL A 294 -16.06 14.79 -2.63
N ASP A 295 -16.27 16.10 -2.57
CA ASP A 295 -17.21 16.85 -3.38
C ASP A 295 -16.43 17.84 -4.26
N TYR A 296 -16.12 17.53 -5.50
CA TYR A 296 -16.40 16.37 -6.34
C TYR A 296 -15.11 15.86 -7.02
N ALA A 297 -15.18 14.66 -7.60
CA ALA A 297 -14.01 13.95 -8.11
C ALA A 297 -13.64 14.28 -9.58
N ASP A 298 -14.25 15.27 -10.18
CA ASP A 298 -13.99 15.69 -11.58
C ASP A 298 -12.77 16.63 -11.60
N LEU A 299 -11.60 16.02 -11.42
CA LEU A 299 -10.32 16.71 -11.30
C LEU A 299 -9.44 16.48 -12.54
#